data_31ec9a6fe80473b747ade55e20b62820
#
_entry.id   31ec9a6fe80473b747ade55e20b62820
#
_cell.length_a   1.000
_cell.length_b   1.000
_cell.length_c   1.000
_cell.angle_alpha   90.00
_cell.angle_beta   90.00
_cell.angle_gamma   90.00
#
_symmetry.space_group_name_H-M   'P 1'
#
loop_
_entity.id
_entity.type
_entity.pdbx_description
1 polymer ?
#
loop_
_entity_poly.entity_id
_entity_poly.type
_entity_poly.pdbx_seq_one_letter_code
_entity_poly.pdbx_strand_id
1 'polypeptide(L)'
;MSVREKISSLLKVGFLVDNVYNAQIGLDLRDVNIMDSGTELGLFLFGGVNNRAYILEHIAHRILTSNLTYKLSAFYKFNDIKVYSQEISPSGNTFKSNEIGKYRQIFYGVSLSLGTQLEKFGRLIFTGKYQLDETKNKLGDVVTPFKTKIVGLRISGTIDSQNKYPYPEDGIYFNGFYETAQSFLGGDEGYLVVGADLKYYLKLAARHVIAPRIQVGFGDKTLPISEQFLLGGQYSFFGAHEHEYRGRQIFLASLMYQYKFPFKIFFDTYLWFRYDLGSTWIVQEEIRFKDLKHGIGGTLSFDTPIGPMDFSVARSFIISEGIKEGSFVWGDVLFYFSIGHAVSF
;
A
#
# COMPACT_ATOMS: atom_id res chain seq x y z
N MET A 1 -31.53 -31.74 -23.16
CA MET A 1 -30.88 -30.46 -22.81
C MET A 1 -30.24 -30.66 -21.45
N SER A 2 -28.92 -30.86 -21.34
CA SER A 2 -28.26 -31.01 -20.05
C SER A 2 -27.93 -29.66 -19.51
N VAL A 3 -28.60 -29.26 -18.44
CA VAL A 3 -28.26 -28.05 -17.69
C VAL A 3 -27.03 -28.36 -16.84
N ARG A 4 -25.90 -27.74 -17.12
CA ARG A 4 -24.74 -27.75 -16.20
C ARG A 4 -24.95 -26.63 -15.20
N GLU A 5 -25.19 -26.98 -13.96
CA GLU A 5 -25.14 -26.02 -12.86
C GLU A 5 -23.75 -25.40 -12.79
N LYS A 6 -23.66 -24.09 -12.84
CA LYS A 6 -22.42 -23.34 -12.68
C LYS A 6 -22.25 -23.08 -11.17
N ILE A 7 -21.08 -23.37 -10.65
CA ILE A 7 -20.73 -23.05 -9.24
C ILE A 7 -20.92 -21.55 -9.07
N SER A 8 -21.85 -21.14 -8.21
CA SER A 8 -22.13 -19.73 -7.91
C SER A 8 -21.33 -19.22 -6.71
N SER A 9 -20.95 -20.12 -5.79
CA SER A 9 -20.27 -19.73 -4.55
C SER A 9 -18.79 -20.07 -4.58
N LEU A 10 -17.94 -19.12 -4.22
CA LEU A 10 -16.48 -19.24 -4.16
C LEU A 10 -16.02 -18.96 -2.73
N LEU A 11 -15.12 -19.81 -2.24
CA LEU A 11 -14.36 -19.57 -1.01
C LEU A 11 -12.88 -19.48 -1.37
N LYS A 12 -12.26 -18.33 -1.08
CA LYS A 12 -10.81 -18.17 -1.16
C LYS A 12 -10.25 -17.98 0.23
N VAL A 13 -9.20 -18.70 0.53
CA VAL A 13 -8.45 -18.59 1.80
C VAL A 13 -7.05 -18.12 1.47
N GLY A 14 -6.59 -17.10 2.16
CA GLY A 14 -5.23 -16.59 2.05
C GLY A 14 -4.61 -16.43 3.42
N PHE A 15 -3.30 -16.39 3.47
CA PHE A 15 -2.59 -16.01 4.68
C PHE A 15 -1.36 -15.17 4.31
N LEU A 16 -0.95 -14.37 5.26
CA LEU A 16 0.29 -13.63 5.21
C LEU A 16 0.95 -13.71 6.58
N VAL A 17 2.23 -14.02 6.63
CA VAL A 17 3.04 -13.94 7.83
C VAL A 17 4.20 -13.00 7.55
N ASP A 18 4.36 -11.99 8.37
CA ASP A 18 5.46 -11.04 8.29
C ASP A 18 5.93 -10.60 9.69
N ASN A 19 7.04 -9.93 9.75
CA ASN A 19 7.59 -9.45 11.03
C ASN A 19 7.02 -8.10 11.50
N VAL A 20 6.04 -7.55 10.81
CA VAL A 20 5.33 -6.31 11.17
C VAL A 20 3.98 -6.60 11.81
N TYR A 21 3.14 -7.34 11.08
CA TYR A 21 1.77 -7.64 11.50
C TYR A 21 1.60 -9.05 12.07
N ASN A 22 2.69 -9.85 12.08
CA ASN A 22 2.70 -11.26 12.46
C ASN A 22 1.84 -12.12 11.51
N ALA A 23 1.03 -13.02 12.05
CA ALA A 23 0.17 -13.88 11.25
C ALA A 23 -1.17 -13.20 10.97
N GLN A 24 -1.57 -13.22 9.71
CA GLN A 24 -2.81 -12.68 9.18
C GLN A 24 -3.51 -13.74 8.33
N ILE A 25 -4.81 -13.84 8.44
CA ILE A 25 -5.65 -14.76 7.66
C ILE A 25 -6.66 -13.94 6.86
N GLY A 26 -6.87 -14.33 5.62
CA GLY A 26 -7.88 -13.78 4.72
C GLY A 26 -8.89 -14.85 4.32
N LEU A 27 -10.16 -14.49 4.35
CA LEU A 27 -11.27 -15.28 3.84
C LEU A 27 -12.09 -14.40 2.89
N ASP A 28 -12.30 -14.86 1.65
CA ASP A 28 -13.19 -14.22 0.68
C ASP A 28 -14.30 -15.21 0.34
N LEU A 29 -15.48 -14.93 0.86
CA LEU A 29 -16.71 -15.67 0.61
C LEU A 29 -17.50 -14.90 -0.44
N ARG A 30 -17.75 -15.51 -1.60
CA ARG A 30 -18.36 -14.80 -2.71
C ARG A 30 -19.41 -15.66 -3.42
N ASP A 31 -20.62 -15.11 -3.62
CA ASP A 31 -21.58 -15.59 -4.58
C ASP A 31 -21.45 -14.75 -5.86
N VAL A 32 -21.08 -15.40 -6.96
CA VAL A 32 -20.76 -14.71 -8.24
C VAL A 32 -22.00 -14.53 -9.15
N ASN A 33 -23.16 -14.98 -8.72
CA ASN A 33 -24.40 -14.85 -9.49
C ASN A 33 -25.64 -14.85 -8.58
N ILE A 34 -25.79 -13.82 -7.74
CA ILE A 34 -26.94 -13.74 -6.81
C ILE A 34 -28.23 -13.74 -7.59
N MET A 35 -29.13 -14.69 -7.26
CA MET A 35 -30.47 -14.79 -7.82
C MET A 35 -30.48 -14.69 -9.37
N ASP A 36 -29.46 -15.24 -10.02
CA ASP A 36 -29.29 -15.21 -11.49
C ASP A 36 -29.22 -13.80 -12.11
N SER A 37 -28.92 -12.79 -11.29
CA SER A 37 -28.83 -11.37 -11.74
C SER A 37 -27.55 -11.01 -12.46
N GLY A 38 -26.53 -11.90 -12.45
CA GLY A 38 -25.20 -11.62 -12.95
C GLY A 38 -24.40 -10.66 -12.06
N THR A 39 -24.87 -10.41 -10.82
CA THR A 39 -24.16 -9.61 -9.82
C THR A 39 -23.51 -10.50 -8.76
N GLU A 40 -22.52 -9.98 -8.08
CA GLU A 40 -21.76 -10.68 -7.05
C GLU A 40 -22.02 -10.07 -5.67
N LEU A 41 -22.15 -10.93 -4.66
CA LEU A 41 -22.07 -10.54 -3.24
C LEU A 41 -20.82 -11.17 -2.63
N GLY A 42 -19.96 -10.35 -2.07
CA GLY A 42 -18.73 -10.78 -1.42
C GLY A 42 -18.69 -10.36 0.04
N LEU A 43 -18.22 -11.26 0.90
CA LEU A 43 -17.80 -10.96 2.26
C LEU A 43 -16.31 -11.26 2.40
N PHE A 44 -15.52 -10.21 2.55
CA PHE A 44 -14.09 -10.29 2.73
C PHE A 44 -13.72 -10.02 4.20
N LEU A 45 -13.06 -10.99 4.82
CA LEU A 45 -12.56 -10.93 6.18
C LEU A 45 -11.05 -11.12 6.15
N PHE A 46 -10.32 -10.16 6.67
CA PHE A 46 -8.85 -10.23 6.68
C PHE A 46 -8.29 -9.64 7.96
N GLY A 47 -7.18 -10.18 8.41
CA GLY A 47 -6.33 -9.57 9.41
C GLY A 47 -5.80 -10.51 10.48
N GLY A 48 -5.12 -9.89 11.41
CA GLY A 48 -4.50 -10.50 12.59
C GLY A 48 -4.78 -9.70 13.84
N VAL A 49 -3.77 -9.60 14.70
CA VAL A 49 -3.86 -8.87 15.98
C VAL A 49 -3.77 -7.36 15.77
N ASN A 50 -2.88 -6.93 14.86
CA ASN A 50 -2.52 -5.51 14.68
C ASN A 50 -3.29 -4.82 13.55
N ASN A 51 -4.00 -5.57 12.71
CA ASN A 51 -4.82 -5.03 11.64
C ASN A 51 -6.00 -5.96 11.35
N ARG A 52 -7.12 -5.39 10.89
CA ARG A 52 -8.29 -6.15 10.42
C ARG A 52 -9.03 -5.35 9.37
N ALA A 53 -9.69 -6.08 8.47
CA ALA A 53 -10.64 -5.54 7.52
C ALA A 53 -11.81 -6.50 7.36
N TYR A 54 -13.02 -5.98 7.49
CA TYR A 54 -14.27 -6.67 7.23
C TYR A 54 -15.01 -5.86 6.17
N ILE A 55 -15.22 -6.45 4.99
CA ILE A 55 -15.79 -5.75 3.84
C ILE A 55 -16.91 -6.60 3.28
N LEU A 56 -18.11 -6.05 3.27
CA LEU A 56 -19.25 -6.57 2.53
C LEU A 56 -19.37 -5.78 1.24
N GLU A 57 -19.42 -6.43 0.11
CA GLU A 57 -19.49 -5.76 -1.18
C GLU A 57 -20.50 -6.42 -2.13
N HIS A 58 -21.21 -5.59 -2.88
CA HIS A 58 -22.07 -5.99 -3.98
C HIS A 58 -21.55 -5.38 -5.27
N ILE A 59 -21.29 -6.22 -6.27
CA ILE A 59 -20.60 -5.81 -7.50
C ILE A 59 -21.43 -6.23 -8.71
N ALA A 60 -21.61 -5.30 -9.66
CA ALA A 60 -21.98 -5.65 -11.01
C ALA A 60 -20.83 -5.32 -11.96
N HIS A 61 -20.26 -6.34 -12.58
CA HIS A 61 -19.17 -6.18 -13.55
C HIS A 61 -19.64 -5.54 -14.85
N ARG A 62 -20.94 -5.61 -15.12
CA ARG A 62 -21.60 -4.93 -16.23
C ARG A 62 -22.99 -4.49 -15.81
N ILE A 63 -23.32 -3.25 -16.04
CA ILE A 63 -24.67 -2.74 -15.88
C ILE A 63 -25.38 -2.96 -17.22
N LEU A 64 -26.32 -3.92 -17.25
CA LEU A 64 -26.98 -4.34 -18.49
C LEU A 64 -25.96 -4.79 -19.56
N THR A 65 -25.99 -4.17 -20.75
CA THR A 65 -25.08 -4.45 -21.87
C THR A 65 -23.93 -3.45 -21.98
N SER A 66 -23.80 -2.53 -21.01
CA SER A 66 -22.77 -1.50 -21.04
C SER A 66 -21.43 -2.00 -20.47
N ASN A 67 -20.36 -1.23 -20.68
CA ASN A 67 -19.05 -1.45 -20.02
C ASN A 67 -18.97 -0.78 -18.64
N LEU A 68 -20.11 -0.28 -18.13
CA LEU A 68 -20.16 0.32 -16.80
C LEU A 68 -20.25 -0.76 -15.74
N THR A 69 -19.51 -0.56 -14.66
CA THR A 69 -19.50 -1.40 -13.48
C THR A 69 -19.94 -0.59 -12.28
N TYR A 70 -20.51 -1.22 -11.26
CA TYR A 70 -20.65 -0.59 -9.95
C TYR A 70 -20.16 -1.53 -8.85
N LYS A 71 -19.77 -0.91 -7.75
CA LYS A 71 -19.48 -1.60 -6.49
C LYS A 71 -20.06 -0.79 -5.33
N LEU A 72 -20.94 -1.41 -4.57
CA LEU A 72 -21.39 -0.92 -3.27
C LEU A 72 -20.63 -1.67 -2.19
N SER A 73 -20.03 -0.97 -1.24
CA SER A 73 -19.26 -1.60 -0.16
C SER A 73 -19.67 -1.02 1.19
N ALA A 74 -19.78 -1.88 2.20
CA ALA A 74 -19.78 -1.51 3.60
C ALA A 74 -18.53 -2.09 4.25
N PHE A 75 -17.80 -1.32 5.03
CA PHE A 75 -16.52 -1.74 5.55
C PHE A 75 -16.29 -1.31 7.00
N TYR A 76 -15.52 -2.12 7.71
CA TYR A 76 -14.88 -1.81 8.96
C TYR A 76 -13.42 -2.25 8.87
N LYS A 77 -12.49 -1.32 9.12
CA LYS A 77 -11.06 -1.59 9.05
C LYS A 77 -10.37 -0.96 10.25
N PHE A 78 -9.33 -1.61 10.75
CA PHE A 78 -8.38 -0.92 11.63
C PHE A 78 -6.94 -1.34 11.34
N ASN A 79 -6.03 -0.43 11.65
CA ASN A 79 -4.60 -0.66 11.58
C ASN A 79 -3.90 -0.03 12.79
N ASP A 80 -3.02 -0.79 13.44
CA ASP A 80 -2.16 -0.32 14.52
C ASP A 80 -0.87 0.22 13.91
N ILE A 81 -0.63 1.51 14.08
CA ILE A 81 0.52 2.21 13.52
C ILE A 81 1.49 2.54 14.64
N LYS A 82 2.74 2.13 14.47
CA LYS A 82 3.84 2.46 15.34
C LYS A 82 4.37 3.85 15.01
N VAL A 83 4.77 4.58 16.03
CA VAL A 83 5.38 5.90 15.90
C VAL A 83 6.83 5.80 16.35
N TYR A 84 7.73 6.35 15.55
CA TYR A 84 9.16 6.30 15.78
C TYR A 84 9.72 7.69 16.01
N SER A 85 10.73 7.78 16.88
CA SER A 85 11.58 8.95 17.06
C SER A 85 12.98 8.61 16.57
N GLN A 86 13.59 9.49 15.80
CA GLN A 86 14.95 9.32 15.32
C GLN A 86 15.92 10.05 16.24
N GLU A 87 16.92 9.33 16.73
CA GLU A 87 17.99 9.85 17.57
C GLU A 87 19.32 9.69 16.85
N ILE A 88 20.01 10.80 16.63
CA ILE A 88 21.38 10.79 16.04
C ILE A 88 22.37 10.46 17.16
N SER A 89 23.27 9.53 16.88
CA SER A 89 24.31 9.14 17.83
C SER A 89 25.28 10.32 18.14
N PRO A 90 25.92 10.33 19.29
CA PRO A 90 26.90 11.37 19.66
C PRO A 90 28.05 11.48 18.65
N SER A 91 28.38 10.41 17.93
CA SER A 91 29.38 10.40 16.86
C SER A 91 28.92 11.12 15.58
N GLY A 92 27.61 11.40 15.44
CA GLY A 92 27.00 12.00 14.26
C GLY A 92 26.92 11.11 13.02
N ASN A 93 27.41 9.86 13.08
CA ASN A 93 27.53 8.99 11.91
C ASN A 93 26.40 7.97 11.77
N THR A 94 25.58 7.81 12.80
CA THR A 94 24.44 6.90 12.79
C THR A 94 23.22 7.52 13.44
N PHE A 95 22.04 7.08 13.03
CA PHE A 95 20.80 7.37 13.71
C PHE A 95 20.08 6.08 14.03
N LYS A 96 19.27 6.09 15.08
CA LYS A 96 18.44 4.98 15.49
C LYS A 96 16.98 5.42 15.52
N SER A 97 16.10 4.56 14.99
CA SER A 97 14.65 4.77 15.04
C SER A 97 14.07 3.97 16.21
N ASN A 98 13.73 4.65 17.30
CA ASN A 98 13.15 4.04 18.49
C ASN A 98 11.62 4.12 18.44
N GLU A 99 10.92 3.01 18.71
CA GLU A 99 9.47 3.01 18.87
C GLU A 99 9.10 3.78 20.14
N ILE A 100 8.39 4.90 20.01
CA ILE A 100 7.94 5.74 21.12
C ILE A 100 6.48 5.52 21.48
N GLY A 101 5.74 4.82 20.64
CA GLY A 101 4.36 4.47 20.91
C GLY A 101 3.63 3.88 19.74
N LYS A 102 2.34 3.63 19.95
CA LYS A 102 1.46 3.02 18.98
C LYS A 102 0.06 3.61 19.09
N TYR A 103 -0.60 3.83 17.97
CA TYR A 103 -2.00 4.22 17.94
C TYR A 103 -2.76 3.36 16.93
N ARG A 104 -4.07 3.25 17.12
CA ARG A 104 -5.00 2.55 16.25
C ARG A 104 -5.77 3.54 15.41
N GLN A 105 -5.73 3.37 14.10
CA GLN A 105 -6.66 4.00 13.17
C GLN A 105 -7.81 3.04 12.86
N ILE A 106 -9.04 3.51 12.96
CA ILE A 106 -10.26 2.76 12.70
C ILE A 106 -11.04 3.52 11.63
N PHE A 107 -11.47 2.80 10.60
CA PHE A 107 -12.28 3.29 9.50
C PHE A 107 -13.51 2.42 9.36
N TYR A 108 -14.68 3.02 9.32
CA TYR A 108 -15.90 2.31 9.02
C TYR A 108 -16.87 3.18 8.25
N GLY A 109 -17.60 2.59 7.33
CA GLY A 109 -18.47 3.36 6.46
C GLY A 109 -19.00 2.57 5.28
N VAL A 110 -19.49 3.33 4.32
CA VAL A 110 -20.02 2.82 3.06
C VAL A 110 -19.42 3.59 1.90
N SER A 111 -19.32 2.94 0.75
CA SER A 111 -18.90 3.59 -0.49
C SER A 111 -19.66 3.03 -1.68
N LEU A 112 -19.95 3.90 -2.63
CA LEU A 112 -20.51 3.56 -3.93
C LEU A 112 -19.47 3.95 -4.99
N SER A 113 -19.04 2.97 -5.78
CA SER A 113 -18.11 3.16 -6.88
C SER A 113 -18.82 2.88 -8.21
N LEU A 114 -18.64 3.76 -9.16
CA LEU A 114 -19.01 3.59 -10.57
C LEU A 114 -17.75 3.54 -11.39
N GLY A 115 -17.63 2.59 -12.29
CA GLY A 115 -16.42 2.39 -13.03
C GLY A 115 -16.66 2.02 -14.49
N THR A 116 -15.60 2.18 -15.29
CA THR A 116 -15.55 1.65 -16.64
C THR A 116 -14.19 1.04 -16.87
N GLN A 117 -14.17 -0.04 -17.63
CA GLN A 117 -12.94 -0.64 -18.11
C GLN A 117 -12.49 0.10 -19.37
N LEU A 118 -11.26 0.58 -19.35
CA LEU A 118 -10.60 1.21 -20.47
C LEU A 118 -9.74 0.16 -21.16
N GLU A 119 -10.23 -0.39 -22.24
CA GLU A 119 -9.58 -1.46 -22.97
C GLU A 119 -9.21 -2.69 -22.06
N LYS A 120 -8.10 -3.35 -22.36
CA LYS A 120 -7.69 -4.60 -21.70
C LYS A 120 -7.01 -4.39 -20.36
N PHE A 121 -6.34 -3.27 -20.15
CA PHE A 121 -5.42 -3.07 -19.01
C PHE A 121 -5.78 -1.89 -18.10
N GLY A 122 -6.76 -1.08 -18.50
CA GLY A 122 -7.10 0.15 -17.81
C GLY A 122 -8.47 0.09 -17.13
N ARG A 123 -8.63 0.83 -16.05
CA ARG A 123 -9.93 1.10 -15.42
C ARG A 123 -9.96 2.52 -14.86
N LEU A 124 -11.13 3.14 -14.97
CA LEU A 124 -11.42 4.42 -14.35
C LEU A 124 -12.60 4.22 -13.39
N ILE A 125 -12.46 4.71 -12.17
CA ILE A 125 -13.43 4.52 -11.11
C ILE A 125 -13.72 5.86 -10.45
N PHE A 126 -14.99 6.20 -10.32
CA PHE A 126 -15.51 7.29 -9.51
C PHE A 126 -16.14 6.70 -8.25
N THR A 127 -15.76 7.17 -7.08
CA THR A 127 -16.22 6.66 -5.79
C THR A 127 -16.75 7.80 -4.92
N GLY A 128 -17.97 7.67 -4.43
CA GLY A 128 -18.49 8.43 -3.30
C GLY A 128 -18.31 7.63 -2.01
N LYS A 129 -17.76 8.22 -0.96
CA LYS A 129 -17.60 7.57 0.34
C LYS A 129 -18.25 8.37 1.47
N TYR A 130 -18.85 7.66 2.40
CA TYR A 130 -19.22 8.13 3.73
C TYR A 130 -18.44 7.28 4.74
N GLN A 131 -17.53 7.90 5.47
CA GLN A 131 -16.58 7.22 6.32
C GLN A 131 -16.48 7.92 7.67
N LEU A 132 -16.39 7.14 8.72
CA LEU A 132 -16.08 7.58 10.06
C LEU A 132 -14.66 7.12 10.40
N ASP A 133 -13.80 8.07 10.73
CA ASP A 133 -12.43 7.85 11.12
C ASP A 133 -12.27 8.06 12.61
N GLU A 134 -11.66 7.12 13.28
CA GLU A 134 -11.38 7.22 14.71
C GLU A 134 -9.91 6.85 14.97
N THR A 135 -9.23 7.66 15.77
CA THR A 135 -7.85 7.40 16.17
C THR A 135 -7.76 7.30 17.68
N LYS A 136 -7.10 6.25 18.18
CA LYS A 136 -6.93 5.96 19.62
C LYS A 136 -5.49 5.58 19.93
N ASN A 137 -4.91 6.15 20.97
CA ASN A 137 -3.63 5.70 21.48
C ASN A 137 -3.74 4.27 22.05
N LYS A 138 -2.74 3.44 21.79
CA LYS A 138 -2.60 2.07 22.30
C LYS A 138 -1.40 1.93 23.21
N LEU A 139 -0.34 2.65 22.93
CA LEU A 139 0.89 2.73 23.71
C LEU A 139 1.43 4.16 23.62
N GLY A 140 1.59 4.83 24.75
CA GLY A 140 2.00 6.24 24.82
C GLY A 140 0.94 7.21 24.27
N ASP A 141 1.13 8.49 24.52
CA ASP A 141 0.29 9.57 23.98
C ASP A 141 0.94 10.17 22.73
N VAL A 142 0.93 9.40 21.64
CA VAL A 142 1.66 9.75 20.40
C VAL A 142 0.80 10.45 19.36
N VAL A 143 -0.50 10.50 19.57
CA VAL A 143 -1.45 11.21 18.71
C VAL A 143 -2.60 11.75 19.56
N THR A 144 -3.10 12.94 19.20
CA THR A 144 -4.35 13.43 19.80
C THR A 144 -5.50 12.54 19.30
N PRO A 145 -6.22 11.82 20.19
CA PRO A 145 -7.36 11.03 19.78
C PRO A 145 -8.43 11.90 19.13
N PHE A 146 -8.97 11.45 18.02
CA PHE A 146 -10.06 12.16 17.34
C PHE A 146 -11.06 11.17 16.74
N LYS A 147 -12.23 11.69 16.44
CA LYS A 147 -13.24 11.03 15.65
C LYS A 147 -13.82 12.04 14.70
N THR A 148 -13.83 11.74 13.40
CA THR A 148 -14.29 12.65 12.38
C THR A 148 -15.09 11.90 11.31
N LYS A 149 -16.01 12.61 10.68
CA LYS A 149 -16.85 12.10 9.60
C LYS A 149 -16.35 12.71 8.28
N ILE A 150 -16.03 11.85 7.35
CA ILE A 150 -15.55 12.20 6.01
C ILE A 150 -16.63 11.83 4.99
N VAL A 151 -17.06 12.81 4.21
CA VAL A 151 -17.88 12.59 3.02
C VAL A 151 -17.09 13.08 1.83
N GLY A 152 -16.63 12.16 1.02
CA GLY A 152 -15.66 12.43 -0.03
C GLY A 152 -15.99 11.82 -1.37
N LEU A 153 -15.44 12.42 -2.40
CA LEU A 153 -15.50 11.97 -3.79
C LEU A 153 -14.08 11.70 -4.28
N ARG A 154 -13.90 10.53 -4.89
CA ARG A 154 -12.61 10.08 -5.42
C ARG A 154 -12.76 9.65 -6.86
N ILE A 155 -11.83 10.10 -7.70
CA ILE A 155 -11.61 9.58 -9.05
C ILE A 155 -10.28 8.84 -9.03
N SER A 156 -10.25 7.61 -9.51
CA SER A 156 -9.02 6.83 -9.60
C SER A 156 -8.88 6.14 -10.94
N GLY A 157 -7.67 6.17 -11.48
CA GLY A 157 -7.29 5.47 -12.71
C GLY A 157 -6.23 4.43 -12.40
N THR A 158 -6.38 3.22 -12.92
CA THR A 158 -5.38 2.15 -12.81
C THR A 158 -5.07 1.60 -14.19
N ILE A 159 -3.80 1.41 -14.48
CA ILE A 159 -3.31 0.66 -15.65
C ILE A 159 -2.43 -0.46 -15.11
N ASP A 160 -2.71 -1.69 -15.48
CA ASP A 160 -1.93 -2.86 -15.08
C ASP A 160 -1.75 -3.78 -16.28
N SER A 161 -0.56 -3.74 -16.86
CA SER A 161 -0.15 -4.58 -17.99
C SER A 161 0.99 -5.53 -17.59
N GLN A 162 1.22 -5.73 -16.30
CA GLN A 162 2.22 -6.67 -15.79
C GLN A 162 1.97 -8.07 -16.35
N ASN A 163 3.03 -8.71 -16.84
CA ASN A 163 2.91 -10.00 -17.53
C ASN A 163 2.68 -11.18 -16.59
N LYS A 164 3.05 -11.06 -15.31
CA LYS A 164 2.85 -12.09 -14.29
C LYS A 164 2.88 -11.52 -12.86
N TYR A 165 2.36 -12.28 -11.94
CA TYR A 165 2.41 -12.06 -10.50
C TYR A 165 2.97 -13.32 -9.82
N PRO A 166 3.80 -13.23 -8.77
CA PRO A 166 4.23 -12.02 -8.04
C PRO A 166 5.49 -11.36 -8.60
N TYR A 167 6.19 -11.94 -9.57
CA TYR A 167 7.47 -11.47 -10.09
C TYR A 167 7.36 -11.00 -11.54
N PRO A 168 6.84 -9.78 -11.80
CA PRO A 168 6.73 -9.24 -13.15
C PRO A 168 8.08 -9.11 -13.82
N GLU A 169 8.13 -9.41 -15.13
CA GLU A 169 9.33 -9.26 -15.94
C GLU A 169 9.17 -8.14 -16.97
N ASP A 170 7.93 -7.77 -17.27
CA ASP A 170 7.58 -6.77 -18.28
C ASP A 170 6.24 -6.14 -17.97
N GLY A 171 6.03 -4.91 -18.44
CA GLY A 171 4.78 -4.20 -18.31
C GLY A 171 4.83 -3.01 -17.35
N ILE A 172 3.68 -2.35 -17.22
CA ILE A 172 3.50 -1.13 -16.45
C ILE A 172 2.41 -1.37 -15.41
N TYR A 173 2.64 -0.88 -14.21
CA TYR A 173 1.61 -0.64 -13.21
C TYR A 173 1.55 0.86 -12.93
N PHE A 174 0.39 1.45 -13.15
CA PHE A 174 0.09 2.83 -12.80
C PHE A 174 -1.18 2.88 -11.97
N ASN A 175 -1.15 3.61 -10.88
CA ASN A 175 -2.32 3.97 -10.09
C ASN A 175 -2.26 5.47 -9.78
N GLY A 176 -3.29 6.20 -10.20
CA GLY A 176 -3.41 7.61 -9.90
C GLY A 176 -4.79 7.90 -9.32
N PHE A 177 -4.87 8.88 -8.42
CA PHE A 177 -6.15 9.29 -7.85
C PHE A 177 -6.17 10.79 -7.50
N TYR A 178 -7.37 11.31 -7.51
CA TYR A 178 -7.76 12.61 -6.95
C TYR A 178 -8.91 12.37 -6.00
N GLU A 179 -8.83 12.89 -4.80
CA GLU A 179 -9.89 12.80 -3.80
C GLU A 179 -10.13 14.15 -3.14
N THR A 180 -11.39 14.48 -2.94
CA THR A 180 -11.80 15.65 -2.18
C THR A 180 -12.92 15.29 -1.22
N ALA A 181 -12.85 15.82 -0.02
CA ALA A 181 -13.93 15.83 0.94
C ALA A 181 -14.33 17.30 1.17
N GLN A 182 -15.62 17.54 1.37
CA GLN A 182 -16.12 18.88 1.55
C GLN A 182 -17.21 18.89 2.65
N SER A 183 -17.14 19.83 3.55
CA SER A 183 -18.11 19.92 4.66
C SER A 183 -19.55 20.14 4.19
N PHE A 184 -19.75 20.81 3.04
CA PHE A 184 -21.10 20.97 2.48
C PHE A 184 -21.75 19.64 2.02
N LEU A 185 -20.97 18.58 1.82
CA LEU A 185 -21.46 17.24 1.56
C LEU A 185 -21.93 16.53 2.85
N GLY A 186 -21.83 17.18 3.99
CA GLY A 186 -22.24 16.65 5.29
C GLY A 186 -21.10 16.00 6.09
N GLY A 187 -19.83 16.14 5.68
CA GLY A 187 -18.65 15.76 6.44
C GLY A 187 -18.25 16.83 7.46
N ASP A 188 -17.39 16.43 8.40
CA ASP A 188 -16.78 17.35 9.37
C ASP A 188 -15.50 18.00 8.80
N GLU A 189 -14.85 17.28 7.86
CA GLU A 189 -13.58 17.67 7.26
C GLU A 189 -13.73 18.13 5.80
N GLY A 190 -12.92 19.10 5.41
CA GLY A 190 -12.76 19.51 4.03
C GLY A 190 -11.29 19.42 3.64
N TYR A 191 -10.96 18.60 2.65
CA TYR A 191 -9.59 18.43 2.16
C TYR A 191 -9.55 18.05 0.68
N LEU A 192 -8.34 18.19 0.14
CA LEU A 192 -7.98 17.72 -1.20
C LEU A 192 -6.69 16.93 -1.12
N VAL A 193 -6.67 15.77 -1.79
CA VAL A 193 -5.46 14.96 -1.93
C VAL A 193 -5.39 14.35 -3.32
N VAL A 194 -4.19 14.34 -3.90
CA VAL A 194 -3.87 13.73 -5.19
C VAL A 194 -2.64 12.86 -5.04
N GLY A 195 -2.62 11.73 -5.71
CA GLY A 195 -1.46 10.84 -5.69
C GLY A 195 -1.34 10.02 -6.97
N ALA A 196 -0.10 9.62 -7.26
CA ALA A 196 0.23 8.72 -8.37
C ALA A 196 1.39 7.79 -7.99
N ASP A 197 1.31 6.54 -8.40
CA ASP A 197 2.36 5.52 -8.28
C ASP A 197 2.52 4.83 -9.63
N LEU A 198 3.72 4.93 -10.20
CA LEU A 198 4.09 4.35 -11.49
C LEU A 198 5.25 3.37 -11.27
N LYS A 199 5.08 2.14 -11.72
CA LYS A 199 6.14 1.10 -11.78
C LYS A 199 6.25 0.63 -13.22
N TYR A 200 7.47 0.50 -13.69
CA TYR A 200 7.75 -0.01 -15.02
C TYR A 200 8.73 -1.17 -14.94
N TYR A 201 8.40 -2.31 -15.53
CA TYR A 201 9.23 -3.50 -15.56
C TYR A 201 9.84 -3.64 -16.95
N LEU A 202 11.17 -3.71 -17.00
CA LEU A 202 11.98 -3.80 -18.21
C LEU A 202 12.81 -5.07 -18.16
N LYS A 203 12.50 -6.00 -19.04
CA LYS A 203 13.30 -7.20 -19.23
C LYS A 203 14.57 -6.87 -20.02
N LEU A 204 15.72 -6.85 -19.36
CA LEU A 204 17.02 -6.59 -20.00
C LEU A 204 17.58 -7.84 -20.70
N ALA A 205 17.38 -9.01 -20.08
CA ALA A 205 17.82 -10.31 -20.58
C ALA A 205 16.92 -11.41 -20.01
N ALA A 206 17.14 -12.65 -20.39
CA ALA A 206 16.30 -13.79 -20.00
C ALA A 206 16.05 -13.92 -18.48
N ARG A 207 16.94 -13.39 -17.65
CA ARG A 207 16.89 -13.52 -16.19
C ARG A 207 17.07 -12.19 -15.45
N HIS A 208 17.14 -11.09 -16.16
CA HIS A 208 17.49 -9.78 -15.65
C HIS A 208 16.37 -8.79 -15.94
N VAL A 209 15.83 -8.19 -14.89
CA VAL A 209 14.77 -7.18 -14.98
C VAL A 209 15.22 -5.96 -14.19
N ILE A 210 14.93 -4.78 -14.72
CA ILE A 210 15.02 -3.51 -14.00
C ILE A 210 13.60 -2.98 -13.84
N ALA A 211 13.30 -2.47 -12.65
CA ALA A 211 12.00 -1.89 -12.37
C ALA A 211 12.14 -0.53 -11.65
N PRO A 212 12.16 0.59 -12.40
CA PRO A 212 11.99 1.91 -11.83
C PRO A 212 10.56 2.11 -11.31
N ARG A 213 10.43 2.85 -10.20
CA ARG A 213 9.18 3.29 -9.61
C ARG A 213 9.27 4.76 -9.24
N ILE A 214 8.18 5.49 -9.44
CA ILE A 214 7.99 6.84 -8.92
C ILE A 214 6.63 6.91 -8.26
N GLN A 215 6.61 7.41 -7.02
CA GLN A 215 5.39 7.72 -6.30
C GLN A 215 5.43 9.17 -5.86
N VAL A 216 4.35 9.90 -6.13
CA VAL A 216 4.18 11.29 -5.72
C VAL A 216 2.80 11.49 -5.13
N GLY A 217 2.68 12.42 -4.20
CA GLY A 217 1.38 12.77 -3.64
C GLY A 217 1.39 14.12 -2.95
N PHE A 218 0.27 14.81 -3.04
CA PHE A 218 0.03 16.11 -2.43
C PHE A 218 -1.31 16.11 -1.73
N GLY A 219 -1.32 16.53 -0.48
CA GLY A 219 -2.50 16.88 0.28
C GLY A 219 -2.43 18.33 0.76
N ASP A 220 -3.59 18.94 0.89
CA ASP A 220 -3.68 20.31 1.41
C ASP A 220 -3.41 20.36 2.93
N LYS A 221 -3.46 21.59 3.50
CA LYS A 221 -3.17 21.82 4.92
C LYS A 221 -4.20 21.19 5.86
N THR A 222 -5.39 20.93 5.36
CA THR A 222 -6.51 20.38 6.14
C THR A 222 -6.58 18.86 6.06
N LEU A 223 -5.70 18.19 5.28
CA LEU A 223 -5.67 16.73 5.17
C LEU A 223 -5.50 16.08 6.55
N PRO A 224 -6.51 15.33 7.05
CA PRO A 224 -6.45 14.71 8.36
C PRO A 224 -5.36 13.62 8.44
N ILE A 225 -4.89 13.36 9.64
CA ILE A 225 -3.80 12.40 9.88
C ILE A 225 -4.11 11.00 9.32
N SER A 226 -5.39 10.62 9.28
CA SER A 226 -5.87 9.35 8.77
C SER A 226 -5.70 9.16 7.27
N GLU A 227 -5.69 10.26 6.51
CA GLU A 227 -5.59 10.26 5.04
C GLU A 227 -4.19 10.68 4.55
N GLN A 228 -3.24 10.96 5.46
CA GLN A 228 -1.86 11.32 5.12
C GLN A 228 -1.11 10.14 4.52
N PHE A 229 -0.16 10.45 3.65
CA PHE A 229 0.72 9.45 3.04
C PHE A 229 1.65 8.84 4.09
N LEU A 230 1.86 7.54 3.97
CA LEU A 230 2.76 6.76 4.81
C LEU A 230 3.91 6.23 3.96
N LEU A 231 5.12 6.28 4.48
CA LEU A 231 6.33 5.82 3.81
C LEU A 231 7.17 5.00 4.78
N GLY A 232 7.69 3.86 4.33
CA GLY A 232 8.50 2.94 5.12
C GLY A 232 8.03 1.50 4.97
N GLY A 233 8.91 0.55 5.23
CA GLY A 233 8.65 -0.87 5.17
C GLY A 233 9.13 -1.56 3.89
N GLN A 234 9.04 -2.88 3.90
CA GLN A 234 9.56 -3.75 2.85
C GLN A 234 9.08 -3.39 1.44
N TYR A 235 7.81 -3.02 1.29
CA TYR A 235 7.18 -2.77 -0.02
C TYR A 235 7.03 -1.29 -0.37
N SER A 236 7.38 -0.39 0.56
CA SER A 236 7.30 1.06 0.38
C SER A 236 8.69 1.69 0.29
N PHE A 237 9.32 2.03 1.41
CA PHE A 237 10.67 2.61 1.47
C PHE A 237 11.61 1.68 2.23
N PHE A 238 12.63 1.20 1.55
CA PHE A 238 13.54 0.16 2.05
C PHE A 238 14.50 0.74 3.10
N GLY A 239 14.72 0.01 4.19
CA GLY A 239 15.59 0.45 5.29
C GLY A 239 14.93 1.38 6.31
N ALA A 240 13.60 1.54 6.25
CA ALA A 240 12.79 2.18 7.26
C ALA A 240 11.75 1.20 7.83
N HIS A 241 11.32 1.40 9.07
CA HIS A 241 10.24 0.61 9.65
C HIS A 241 8.92 0.87 8.91
N GLU A 242 7.98 -0.07 9.02
CA GLU A 242 6.67 0.07 8.39
C GLU A 242 5.98 1.34 8.89
N HIS A 243 5.54 2.20 7.94
CA HIS A 243 4.88 3.47 8.21
C HIS A 243 5.68 4.46 9.07
N GLU A 244 7.01 4.36 9.08
CA GLU A 244 7.88 5.20 9.91
C GLU A 244 7.73 6.68 9.61
N TYR A 245 7.59 7.02 8.33
CA TYR A 245 7.42 8.40 7.89
C TYR A 245 5.99 8.66 7.46
N ARG A 246 5.50 9.83 7.82
CA ARG A 246 4.16 10.31 7.49
C ARG A 246 4.21 11.75 7.04
N GLY A 247 3.34 12.10 6.07
CA GLY A 247 3.22 13.47 5.60
C GLY A 247 1.99 13.71 4.73
N ARG A 248 1.69 14.96 4.50
CA ARG A 248 0.69 15.41 3.54
C ARG A 248 1.23 15.37 2.12
N GLN A 249 2.53 15.45 1.97
CA GLN A 249 3.25 15.30 0.70
C GLN A 249 4.16 14.09 0.77
N ILE A 250 4.31 13.40 -0.35
CA ILE A 250 5.20 12.25 -0.51
C ILE A 250 5.93 12.32 -1.84
N PHE A 251 7.19 11.96 -1.80
CA PHE A 251 7.98 11.64 -2.98
C PHE A 251 8.78 10.37 -2.73
N LEU A 252 8.72 9.44 -3.67
CA LEU A 252 9.54 8.23 -3.68
C LEU A 252 9.98 7.95 -5.11
N ALA A 253 11.27 7.81 -5.32
CA ALA A 253 11.86 7.22 -6.51
C ALA A 253 12.60 5.93 -6.11
N SER A 254 12.33 4.84 -6.79
CA SER A 254 12.93 3.53 -6.54
C SER A 254 13.54 2.98 -7.81
N LEU A 255 14.68 2.34 -7.68
CA LEU A 255 15.24 1.50 -8.73
C LEU A 255 15.50 0.11 -8.19
N MET A 256 14.85 -0.87 -8.80
CA MET A 256 14.97 -2.27 -8.44
C MET A 256 15.60 -3.05 -9.58
N TYR A 257 16.54 -3.91 -9.25
CA TYR A 257 17.12 -4.89 -10.17
C TYR A 257 16.78 -6.28 -9.67
N GLN A 258 16.19 -7.12 -10.53
CA GLN A 258 15.82 -8.50 -10.25
C GLN A 258 16.69 -9.45 -11.08
N TYR A 259 17.19 -10.47 -10.44
CA TYR A 259 17.86 -11.59 -11.06
C TYR A 259 17.14 -12.89 -10.73
N LYS A 260 16.69 -13.63 -11.75
CA LYS A 260 16.13 -14.98 -11.59
C LYS A 260 17.24 -16.01 -11.66
N PHE A 261 17.39 -16.84 -10.64
CA PHE A 261 18.40 -17.91 -10.64
C PHE A 261 18.13 -18.92 -11.77
N PRO A 262 19.19 -19.51 -12.37
CA PRO A 262 19.05 -20.54 -13.40
C PRO A 262 18.60 -21.89 -12.87
N PHE A 263 18.66 -22.08 -11.58
CA PHE A 263 18.32 -23.30 -10.86
C PHE A 263 17.32 -22.99 -9.73
N LYS A 264 16.61 -24.01 -9.27
CA LYS A 264 15.70 -23.88 -8.15
C LYS A 264 16.42 -24.30 -6.86
N ILE A 265 16.33 -23.44 -5.84
CA ILE A 265 16.65 -23.80 -4.46
C ILE A 265 15.30 -24.15 -3.82
N PHE A 266 14.79 -25.36 -4.01
CA PHE A 266 13.42 -25.82 -3.71
C PHE A 266 12.35 -25.22 -4.63
N PHE A 267 12.32 -23.90 -4.82
CA PHE A 267 11.36 -23.15 -5.65
C PHE A 267 12.11 -22.25 -6.63
N ASP A 268 11.39 -21.64 -7.57
CA ASP A 268 11.94 -20.58 -8.41
C ASP A 268 12.45 -19.45 -7.48
N THR A 269 13.70 -19.08 -7.65
CA THR A 269 14.41 -18.19 -6.72
C THR A 269 14.79 -16.92 -7.44
N TYR A 270 14.62 -15.81 -6.77
CA TYR A 270 14.91 -14.47 -7.27
C TYR A 270 15.76 -13.71 -6.26
N LEU A 271 16.72 -12.94 -6.76
CA LEU A 271 17.50 -12.00 -5.97
C LEU A 271 17.19 -10.59 -6.45
N TRP A 272 16.88 -9.69 -5.51
CA TRP A 272 16.56 -8.31 -5.79
C TRP A 272 17.53 -7.40 -5.10
N PHE A 273 17.96 -6.37 -5.82
CA PHE A 273 18.65 -5.23 -5.25
C PHE A 273 17.78 -4.02 -5.46
N ARG A 274 17.62 -3.20 -4.42
CA ARG A 274 16.77 -2.03 -4.48
C ARG A 274 17.45 -0.84 -3.85
N TYR A 275 17.32 0.30 -4.51
CA TYR A 275 17.68 1.61 -4.01
C TYR A 275 16.46 2.51 -4.07
N ASP A 276 16.19 3.18 -2.94
CA ASP A 276 15.09 4.11 -2.78
C ASP A 276 15.60 5.49 -2.42
N LEU A 277 14.95 6.50 -2.94
CA LEU A 277 15.17 7.91 -2.63
C LEU A 277 13.80 8.54 -2.37
N GLY A 278 13.55 9.04 -1.16
CA GLY A 278 12.23 9.55 -0.85
C GLY A 278 12.12 10.25 0.49
N SER A 279 11.02 10.95 0.68
CA SER A 279 10.65 11.59 1.94
C SER A 279 9.16 11.89 1.98
N THR A 280 8.68 12.26 3.15
CA THR A 280 7.36 12.84 3.37
C THR A 280 7.49 14.18 4.08
N TRP A 281 6.57 15.10 3.82
CA TRP A 281 6.54 16.42 4.45
C TRP A 281 5.14 16.73 4.96
N ILE A 282 5.06 17.39 6.10
CA ILE A 282 3.79 17.88 6.69
C ILE A 282 3.40 19.23 6.09
N VAL A 283 4.40 20.07 5.81
CA VAL A 283 4.22 21.43 5.31
C VAL A 283 4.83 21.53 3.93
N GLN A 284 4.07 22.05 2.97
CA GLN A 284 4.48 22.14 1.56
C GLN A 284 5.72 23.02 1.36
N GLU A 285 5.83 24.08 2.15
CA GLU A 285 6.95 25.03 2.11
C GLU A 285 8.27 24.42 2.60
N GLU A 286 8.22 23.26 3.25
CA GLU A 286 9.37 22.50 3.75
C GLU A 286 9.90 21.46 2.75
N ILE A 287 9.29 21.33 1.57
CA ILE A 287 9.76 20.40 0.56
C ILE A 287 11.14 20.81 0.07
N ARG A 288 12.14 20.00 0.42
CA ARG A 288 13.53 20.23 -0.01
C ARG A 288 14.13 18.91 -0.47
N PHE A 289 14.76 18.90 -1.63
CA PHE A 289 15.41 17.70 -2.14
C PHE A 289 16.61 17.23 -1.30
N LYS A 290 17.20 18.13 -0.51
CA LYS A 290 18.27 17.79 0.43
C LYS A 290 17.80 16.97 1.63
N ASP A 291 16.51 16.99 1.93
CA ASP A 291 15.92 16.23 3.04
C ASP A 291 15.48 14.82 2.61
N LEU A 292 15.79 14.44 1.37
CA LEU A 292 15.51 13.09 0.88
C LEU A 292 16.35 12.07 1.64
N LYS A 293 15.68 11.01 2.03
CA LYS A 293 16.29 9.84 2.66
C LYS A 293 16.62 8.82 1.59
N HIS A 294 17.64 8.06 1.83
CA HIS A 294 18.11 7.01 0.94
C HIS A 294 17.88 5.66 1.61
N GLY A 295 17.46 4.67 0.85
CA GLY A 295 17.32 3.29 1.29
C GLY A 295 18.03 2.35 0.32
N ILE A 296 18.76 1.38 0.84
CA ILE A 296 19.44 0.37 0.03
C ILE A 296 19.32 -0.99 0.67
N GLY A 297 19.18 -2.02 -0.14
CA GLY A 297 19.13 -3.37 0.37
C GLY A 297 18.92 -4.44 -0.69
N GLY A 298 18.81 -5.68 -0.23
CA GLY A 298 18.58 -6.84 -1.06
C GLY A 298 17.52 -7.76 -0.49
N THR A 299 16.87 -8.50 -1.36
CA THR A 299 15.83 -9.48 -1.02
C THR A 299 16.10 -10.79 -1.74
N LEU A 300 16.08 -11.88 -1.01
CA LEU A 300 16.03 -13.23 -1.56
C LEU A 300 14.59 -13.71 -1.51
N SER A 301 14.02 -14.02 -2.69
CA SER A 301 12.62 -14.37 -2.86
C SER A 301 12.47 -15.78 -3.43
N PHE A 302 11.44 -16.49 -2.95
CA PHE A 302 11.06 -17.82 -3.40
C PHE A 302 9.59 -17.81 -3.84
N ASP A 303 9.33 -18.35 -5.03
CA ASP A 303 7.97 -18.52 -5.57
C ASP A 303 7.35 -19.82 -5.04
N THR A 304 6.79 -19.74 -3.82
CA THR A 304 6.24 -20.93 -3.16
C THR A 304 4.77 -21.17 -3.52
N PRO A 305 4.25 -22.40 -3.39
CA PRO A 305 2.84 -22.69 -3.66
C PRO A 305 1.83 -21.94 -2.78
N ILE A 306 2.29 -21.42 -1.65
CA ILE A 306 1.46 -20.68 -0.69
C ILE A 306 1.63 -19.16 -0.78
N GLY A 307 2.36 -18.69 -1.80
CA GLY A 307 2.66 -17.29 -2.08
C GLY A 307 4.16 -16.99 -2.02
N PRO A 308 4.55 -15.79 -2.41
CA PRO A 308 5.95 -15.36 -2.34
C PRO A 308 6.48 -15.43 -0.91
N MET A 309 7.74 -15.86 -0.77
CA MET A 309 8.47 -15.85 0.49
C MET A 309 9.71 -14.99 0.32
N ASP A 310 9.79 -13.92 1.09
CA ASP A 310 10.82 -12.90 0.97
C ASP A 310 11.64 -12.76 2.24
N PHE A 311 12.96 -12.78 2.10
CA PHE A 311 13.94 -12.42 3.12
C PHE A 311 14.70 -11.20 2.67
N SER A 312 14.56 -10.09 3.37
CA SER A 312 15.18 -8.84 2.98
C SER A 312 16.08 -8.29 4.08
N VAL A 313 17.19 -7.69 3.64
CA VAL A 313 18.07 -6.90 4.49
C VAL A 313 18.21 -5.53 3.87
N ALA A 314 17.97 -4.49 4.65
CA ALA A 314 18.03 -3.13 4.16
C ALA A 314 18.54 -2.16 5.22
N ARG A 315 19.04 -1.03 4.75
CA ARG A 315 19.51 0.06 5.58
C ARG A 315 19.19 1.40 4.93
N SER A 316 18.73 2.36 5.72
CA SER A 316 18.57 3.74 5.25
C SER A 316 19.78 4.59 5.63
N PHE A 317 19.94 5.72 4.92
CA PHE A 317 20.90 6.75 5.27
C PHE A 317 20.40 8.12 4.83
N ILE A 318 20.95 9.16 5.44
CA ILE A 318 20.78 10.56 5.05
C ILE A 318 22.15 11.17 4.75
N ILE A 319 22.16 12.13 3.83
CA ILE A 319 23.37 12.89 3.52
C ILE A 319 23.28 14.20 4.30
N SER A 320 24.15 14.40 5.26
CA SER A 320 24.16 15.59 6.10
C SER A 320 25.10 16.66 5.53
N GLU A 321 24.59 17.85 5.29
CA GLU A 321 25.37 19.02 4.85
C GLU A 321 26.09 19.72 6.01
N GLY A 322 25.80 19.38 7.27
CA GLY A 322 26.21 20.15 8.45
C GLY A 322 27.42 19.62 9.25
N ILE A 323 27.82 18.37 9.02
CA ILE A 323 28.93 17.72 9.74
C ILE A 323 29.96 17.25 8.74
N LYS A 324 30.98 18.04 8.42
CA LYS A 324 31.97 17.80 7.37
C LYS A 324 31.31 17.42 6.04
N GLU A 325 31.53 18.21 5.01
CA GLU A 325 30.96 17.99 3.67
C GLU A 325 31.00 16.51 3.27
N GLY A 326 29.83 15.91 2.98
CA GLY A 326 29.70 14.55 2.46
C GLY A 326 29.63 13.43 3.49
N SER A 327 29.28 13.67 4.74
CA SER A 327 29.13 12.58 5.70
C SER A 327 27.77 11.88 5.58
N PHE A 328 27.82 10.56 5.44
CA PHE A 328 26.64 9.68 5.47
C PHE A 328 26.27 9.39 6.92
N VAL A 329 25.01 9.63 7.28
CA VAL A 329 24.47 9.23 8.57
C VAL A 329 23.57 8.01 8.34
N TRP A 330 24.03 6.87 8.83
CA TRP A 330 23.40 5.57 8.58
C TRP A 330 22.34 5.25 9.64
N GLY A 331 21.17 4.78 9.19
CA GLY A 331 20.16 4.19 10.06
C GLY A 331 20.51 2.77 10.53
N ASP A 332 19.57 2.13 11.20
CA ASP A 332 19.69 0.73 11.62
C ASP A 332 19.64 -0.21 10.41
N VAL A 333 20.27 -1.39 10.56
CA VAL A 333 20.08 -2.49 9.62
C VAL A 333 18.77 -3.18 9.97
N LEU A 334 17.84 -3.22 9.02
CA LEU A 334 16.54 -3.84 9.19
C LEU A 334 16.45 -5.15 8.43
N PHE A 335 15.83 -6.13 9.07
CA PHE A 335 15.51 -7.42 8.46
C PHE A 335 13.99 -7.48 8.28
N TYR A 336 13.57 -7.82 7.07
CA TYR A 336 12.17 -8.07 6.77
C TYR A 336 11.99 -9.52 6.36
N PHE A 337 10.88 -10.07 6.77
CA PHE A 337 10.43 -11.40 6.38
C PHE A 337 8.96 -11.34 6.04
N SER A 338 8.58 -11.99 4.96
CA SER A 338 7.18 -12.21 4.62
C SER A 338 7.01 -13.52 3.87
N ILE A 339 5.86 -14.19 4.09
CA ILE A 339 5.42 -15.36 3.33
C ILE A 339 3.91 -15.29 3.15
N GLY A 340 3.45 -15.49 1.91
CA GLY A 340 2.05 -15.41 1.54
C GLY A 340 1.75 -14.23 0.62
N HIS A 341 0.48 -13.98 0.39
CA HIS A 341 0.03 -12.89 -0.48
C HIS A 341 -0.35 -11.67 0.35
N ALA A 342 0.33 -10.56 0.11
CA ALA A 342 -0.07 -9.28 0.67
C ALA A 342 -1.44 -8.86 0.09
N VAL A 343 -2.35 -8.48 0.98
CA VAL A 343 -3.67 -7.99 0.60
C VAL A 343 -3.70 -6.48 0.85
N SER A 344 -3.86 -5.70 -0.21
CA SER A 344 -4.08 -4.26 -0.13
C SER A 344 -5.58 -3.97 -0.09
N PHE A 345 -6.00 -3.06 0.78
CA PHE A 345 -7.41 -2.66 0.99
C PHE A 345 -7.71 -1.30 0.40
#